data_e3fc12453f8a21e2c0e2822a463d2007
#
_entry.id   e3fc12453f8a21e2c0e2822a463d2007
#
_cell.length_a   1.000
_cell.length_b   1.000
_cell.length_c   1.000
_cell.angle_alpha   90.00
_cell.angle_beta   90.00
_cell.angle_gamma   90.00
#
_symmetry.space_group_name_H-M   'P 1'
#
loop_
_entity.id
_entity.type
_entity.pdbx_description
1 polymer ?
#
loop_
_entity_poly.entity_id
_entity_poly.type
_entity_poly.pdbx_seq_one_letter_code
_entity_poly.pdbx_strand_id
1 'polypeptide(L)'
;AVALSPKAGAHGELCGLLTIKAAHEAKGQGHRRTVLVPTSAHGTNPATAAFVGYDVAEIAQTEDGRVDLADLEAKLGADVAAIMVTNPNTCGLFERDIIEIARLTHAAGAYFYCDGANFNAIVGRVRPGDLGVDAMHINLHKTFSTPHGGGGPGAGPVVLSEALAPFAPAPWVVADSGGFRLVEAVEGPAAQGFGRMVAFQGQMGMFVRALAYMLSHGADGLRQVAEDAVLNANYIKARLATVMTPAFPEGPCMHEALFDDTWLEGTGVTTLDFAKAMIDEGFHPMTMYFPLVVHGAMLIEPTETEPKQELDRFCDALIALANAARAGDAERFTGAPYLAPLRRLDETQAARKPKLTWRRGSNTVSPAPLAAE
;
A
#
# COMPACT_ATOMS: atom_id res chain seq x y z
N ALA A 1 18.69 -6.13 -10.87
CA ALA A 1 19.39 -5.20 -9.96
C ALA A 1 18.51 -4.84 -8.78
N VAL A 2 19.08 -4.25 -7.73
CA VAL A 2 18.35 -3.74 -6.56
C VAL A 2 18.87 -2.34 -6.23
N ALA A 3 17.95 -1.36 -6.20
CA ALA A 3 18.23 -0.01 -5.72
C ALA A 3 17.85 0.11 -4.24
N LEU A 4 18.82 0.37 -3.38
CA LEU A 4 18.64 0.40 -1.91
C LEU A 4 18.39 1.81 -1.36
N SER A 5 18.62 2.83 -2.16
CA SER A 5 18.53 4.23 -1.72
C SER A 5 17.11 4.77 -1.44
N PRO A 6 16.00 4.23 -2.00
CA PRO A 6 14.66 4.74 -1.68
C PRO A 6 14.29 4.55 -0.21
N LYS A 7 13.70 5.61 0.39
CA LYS A 7 13.41 5.70 1.83
C LYS A 7 12.05 5.13 2.24
N ALA A 8 11.14 5.01 1.29
CA ALA A 8 9.76 4.56 1.49
C ALA A 8 9.16 4.04 0.19
N GLY A 9 7.92 3.53 0.22
CA GLY A 9 7.22 3.06 -0.98
C GLY A 9 7.10 4.10 -2.07
N ALA A 10 6.54 5.27 -1.77
CA ALA A 10 6.41 6.36 -2.75
C ALA A 10 7.75 6.80 -3.37
N HIS A 11 8.84 6.75 -2.59
CA HIS A 11 10.18 7.02 -3.11
C HIS A 11 10.70 5.86 -3.97
N GLY A 12 10.27 4.62 -3.70
CA GLY A 12 10.50 3.46 -4.54
C GLY A 12 9.74 3.54 -5.86
N GLU A 13 8.48 4.03 -5.83
CA GLU A 13 7.71 4.32 -7.06
C GLU A 13 8.44 5.32 -7.94
N LEU A 14 8.90 6.43 -7.35
CA LEU A 14 9.69 7.45 -8.05
C LEU A 14 10.95 6.84 -8.68
N CYS A 15 11.68 6.01 -7.94
CA CYS A 15 12.87 5.33 -8.43
C CYS A 15 12.55 4.42 -9.64
N GLY A 16 11.53 3.58 -9.53
CA GLY A 16 11.13 2.67 -10.60
C GLY A 16 10.70 3.40 -11.87
N LEU A 17 9.88 4.45 -11.74
CA LEU A 17 9.44 5.23 -12.89
C LEU A 17 10.57 6.05 -13.54
N LEU A 18 11.50 6.60 -12.77
CA LEU A 18 12.69 7.25 -13.32
C LEU A 18 13.59 6.25 -14.05
N THR A 19 13.71 5.02 -13.54
CA THR A 19 14.44 3.93 -14.21
C THR A 19 13.77 3.57 -15.55
N ILE A 20 12.45 3.42 -15.56
CA ILE A 20 11.65 3.16 -16.78
C ILE A 20 11.83 4.30 -17.79
N LYS A 21 11.78 5.54 -17.33
CA LYS A 21 11.98 6.73 -18.18
C LYS A 21 13.36 6.71 -18.83
N ALA A 22 14.41 6.49 -18.04
CA ALA A 22 15.79 6.38 -18.58
C ALA A 22 15.92 5.24 -19.60
N ALA A 23 15.26 4.09 -19.37
CA ALA A 23 15.25 2.97 -20.30
C ALA A 23 14.57 3.31 -21.63
N HIS A 24 13.45 4.03 -21.61
CA HIS A 24 12.78 4.50 -22.83
C HIS A 24 13.60 5.56 -23.55
N GLU A 25 14.19 6.52 -22.85
CA GLU A 25 15.03 7.56 -23.43
C GLU A 25 16.26 6.97 -24.13
N ALA A 26 16.93 5.99 -23.50
CA ALA A 26 18.07 5.30 -24.09
C ALA A 26 17.73 4.51 -25.37
N LYS A 27 16.46 4.08 -25.50
CA LYS A 27 15.95 3.40 -26.70
C LYS A 27 15.37 4.38 -27.74
N GLY A 28 15.51 5.69 -27.55
CA GLY A 28 14.91 6.70 -28.42
C GLY A 28 13.37 6.76 -28.36
N GLN A 29 12.79 6.26 -27.29
CA GLN A 29 11.36 6.15 -27.08
C GLN A 29 10.79 7.25 -26.15
N GLY A 30 11.39 8.42 -26.10
CA GLY A 30 10.93 9.55 -25.29
C GLY A 30 9.53 10.08 -25.61
N HIS A 31 8.91 9.58 -26.67
CA HIS A 31 7.51 9.82 -27.02
C HIS A 31 6.52 9.06 -26.14
N ARG A 32 6.95 8.01 -25.41
CA ARG A 32 6.11 7.27 -24.46
C ARG A 32 5.92 8.10 -23.19
N ARG A 33 4.76 8.71 -23.08
CA ARG A 33 4.47 9.69 -22.04
C ARG A 33 3.31 9.33 -21.13
N THR A 34 2.64 8.21 -21.39
CA THR A 34 1.46 7.79 -20.63
C THR A 34 1.81 6.65 -19.67
N VAL A 35 1.37 6.75 -18.41
CA VAL A 35 1.37 5.67 -17.43
C VAL A 35 -0.08 5.27 -17.15
N LEU A 36 -0.38 4.00 -17.30
CA LEU A 36 -1.69 3.45 -16.99
C LEU A 36 -1.76 3.01 -15.54
N VAL A 37 -2.85 3.36 -14.84
CA VAL A 37 -3.05 3.09 -13.41
C VAL A 37 -4.47 2.61 -13.17
N PRO A 38 -4.72 1.48 -12.47
CA PRO A 38 -6.09 1.07 -12.13
C PRO A 38 -6.81 2.11 -11.28
N THR A 39 -8.11 2.27 -11.45
CA THR A 39 -8.96 3.17 -10.64
C THR A 39 -8.91 2.87 -9.16
N SER A 40 -8.61 1.62 -8.78
CA SER A 40 -8.43 1.20 -7.38
C SER A 40 -7.05 1.50 -6.81
N ALA A 41 -6.08 1.97 -7.61
CA ALA A 41 -4.71 2.16 -7.16
C ALA A 41 -4.60 3.16 -6.00
N HIS A 42 -3.55 2.99 -5.21
CA HIS A 42 -3.20 3.99 -4.18
C HIS A 42 -2.87 5.32 -4.84
N GLY A 43 -3.31 6.42 -4.24
CA GLY A 43 -3.15 7.78 -4.80
C GLY A 43 -1.70 8.21 -5.06
N THR A 44 -0.71 7.54 -4.45
CA THR A 44 0.71 7.80 -4.76
C THR A 44 1.11 7.34 -6.15
N ASN A 45 0.49 6.31 -6.72
CA ASN A 45 0.85 5.80 -8.05
C ASN A 45 0.61 6.87 -9.14
N PRO A 46 -0.61 7.43 -9.31
CA PRO A 46 -0.82 8.50 -10.27
C PRO A 46 -0.04 9.78 -9.92
N ALA A 47 0.09 10.11 -8.62
CA ALA A 47 0.85 11.29 -8.19
C ALA A 47 2.33 11.18 -8.54
N THR A 48 2.96 10.02 -8.35
CA THR A 48 4.35 9.78 -8.71
C THR A 48 4.56 9.80 -10.22
N ALA A 49 3.64 9.20 -10.99
CA ALA A 49 3.69 9.25 -12.46
C ALA A 49 3.66 10.69 -12.97
N ALA A 50 2.73 11.51 -12.48
CA ALA A 50 2.65 12.94 -12.80
C ALA A 50 3.90 13.70 -12.36
N PHE A 51 4.46 13.40 -11.19
CA PHE A 51 5.68 14.03 -10.68
C PHE A 51 6.91 13.75 -11.56
N VAL A 52 7.01 12.55 -12.15
CA VAL A 52 8.07 12.19 -13.12
C VAL A 52 7.85 12.89 -14.48
N GLY A 53 6.67 13.45 -14.71
CA GLY A 53 6.29 14.16 -15.95
C GLY A 53 5.60 13.25 -16.96
N TYR A 54 4.98 12.18 -16.53
CA TYR A 54 4.08 11.36 -17.34
C TYR A 54 2.64 11.86 -17.27
N ASP A 55 1.90 11.65 -18.34
CA ASP A 55 0.47 11.72 -18.34
C ASP A 55 -0.08 10.45 -17.69
N VAL A 56 -1.18 10.56 -16.95
CA VAL A 56 -1.82 9.43 -16.27
C VAL A 56 -3.15 9.12 -16.93
N ALA A 57 -3.36 7.84 -17.28
CA ALA A 57 -4.65 7.36 -17.72
C ALA A 57 -5.11 6.20 -16.83
N GLU A 58 -6.36 6.24 -16.42
CA GLU A 58 -6.94 5.22 -15.57
C GLU A 58 -7.34 3.99 -16.39
N ILE A 59 -7.22 2.80 -15.77
CA ILE A 59 -7.78 1.54 -16.26
C ILE A 59 -9.01 1.23 -15.42
N ALA A 60 -10.09 0.88 -16.07
CA ALA A 60 -11.32 0.49 -15.39
C ALA A 60 -11.14 -0.79 -14.57
N GLN A 61 -12.04 -0.96 -13.62
CA GLN A 61 -12.14 -2.13 -12.78
C GLN A 61 -13.40 -2.92 -13.17
N THR A 62 -13.29 -4.23 -13.16
CA THR A 62 -14.43 -5.15 -13.31
C THR A 62 -15.33 -5.13 -12.06
N GLU A 63 -16.55 -5.64 -12.17
CA GLU A 63 -17.48 -5.74 -11.04
C GLU A 63 -16.93 -6.58 -9.88
N ASP A 64 -16.03 -7.52 -10.17
CA ASP A 64 -15.37 -8.35 -9.15
C ASP A 64 -14.07 -7.73 -8.59
N GLY A 65 -13.84 -6.43 -8.82
CA GLY A 65 -12.79 -5.67 -8.17
C GLY A 65 -11.38 -5.83 -8.74
N ARG A 66 -11.24 -6.24 -10.00
CA ARG A 66 -9.94 -6.48 -10.67
C ARG A 66 -9.77 -5.60 -11.90
N VAL A 67 -8.56 -5.57 -12.44
CA VAL A 67 -8.27 -4.84 -13.68
C VAL A 67 -9.11 -5.38 -14.84
N ASP A 68 -9.78 -4.48 -15.56
CA ASP A 68 -10.50 -4.81 -16.77
C ASP A 68 -9.50 -4.95 -17.93
N LEU A 69 -9.31 -6.20 -18.40
CA LEU A 69 -8.39 -6.50 -19.50
C LEU A 69 -8.80 -5.86 -20.83
N ALA A 70 -10.09 -5.74 -21.10
CA ALA A 70 -10.56 -5.14 -22.34
C ALA A 70 -10.27 -3.63 -22.37
N ASP A 71 -10.48 -2.94 -21.24
CA ASP A 71 -10.13 -1.53 -21.11
C ASP A 71 -8.61 -1.31 -21.13
N LEU A 72 -7.85 -2.20 -20.49
CA LEU A 72 -6.38 -2.19 -20.57
C LEU A 72 -5.92 -2.31 -22.04
N GLU A 73 -6.39 -3.31 -22.76
CA GLU A 73 -5.99 -3.57 -24.16
C GLU A 73 -6.34 -2.37 -25.06
N ALA A 74 -7.51 -1.77 -24.86
CA ALA A 74 -7.94 -0.59 -25.61
C ALA A 74 -7.08 0.65 -25.36
N LYS A 75 -6.45 0.77 -24.18
CA LYS A 75 -5.61 1.90 -23.79
C LYS A 75 -4.13 1.69 -24.06
N LEU A 76 -3.69 0.44 -24.28
CA LEU A 76 -2.30 0.16 -24.60
C LEU A 76 -1.96 0.65 -26.02
N GLY A 77 -1.05 1.62 -26.09
CA GLY A 77 -0.59 2.24 -27.35
C GLY A 77 0.92 2.49 -27.36
N ALA A 78 1.38 3.03 -28.49
CA ALA A 78 2.80 3.36 -28.67
C ALA A 78 3.28 4.50 -27.76
N ASP A 79 2.40 5.26 -27.17
CA ASP A 79 2.64 6.35 -26.23
C ASP A 79 2.70 5.87 -24.77
N VAL A 80 2.29 4.63 -24.47
CA VAL A 80 2.30 4.08 -23.11
C VAL A 80 3.71 3.68 -22.73
N ALA A 81 4.19 4.26 -21.62
CA ALA A 81 5.51 3.97 -21.04
C ALA A 81 5.45 2.79 -20.05
N ALA A 82 4.43 2.77 -19.21
CA ALA A 82 4.30 1.75 -18.16
C ALA A 82 2.84 1.58 -17.73
N ILE A 83 2.60 0.44 -17.08
CA ILE A 83 1.45 0.20 -16.21
C ILE A 83 1.95 0.14 -14.75
N MET A 84 1.20 0.72 -13.81
CA MET A 84 1.45 0.58 -12.36
C MET A 84 0.30 -0.19 -11.73
N VAL A 85 0.57 -1.37 -11.18
CA VAL A 85 -0.43 -2.23 -10.54
C VAL A 85 0.05 -2.66 -9.17
N THR A 86 -0.82 -2.61 -8.18
CA THR A 86 -0.61 -3.23 -6.87
C THR A 86 -1.12 -4.66 -6.91
N ASN A 87 -0.34 -5.64 -6.45
CA ASN A 87 -0.81 -7.04 -6.38
C ASN A 87 -0.29 -7.76 -5.12
N PRO A 88 -1.20 -8.24 -4.23
CA PRO A 88 -2.66 -8.09 -4.26
C PRO A 88 -3.09 -6.64 -4.34
N ASN A 89 -4.25 -6.38 -4.97
CA ASN A 89 -4.73 -5.02 -5.18
C ASN A 89 -5.32 -4.40 -3.90
N THR A 90 -5.63 -3.12 -3.94
CA THR A 90 -6.15 -2.36 -2.79
C THR A 90 -7.55 -2.75 -2.35
N CYS A 91 -8.24 -3.59 -3.14
CA CYS A 91 -9.51 -4.21 -2.75
C CYS A 91 -9.32 -5.50 -1.94
N GLY A 92 -8.08 -5.85 -1.59
CA GLY A 92 -7.75 -7.09 -0.90
C GLY A 92 -7.84 -8.32 -1.81
N LEU A 93 -7.69 -8.19 -3.12
CA LEU A 93 -7.87 -9.26 -4.09
C LEU A 93 -6.58 -9.51 -4.89
N PHE A 94 -6.30 -10.78 -5.20
CA PHE A 94 -5.22 -11.12 -6.13
C PHE A 94 -5.69 -10.86 -7.57
N GLU A 95 -4.86 -10.17 -8.36
CA GLU A 95 -5.09 -9.97 -9.80
C GLU A 95 -4.88 -11.31 -10.52
N ARG A 96 -5.97 -12.07 -10.74
CA ARG A 96 -5.88 -13.42 -11.32
C ARG A 96 -5.32 -13.43 -12.74
N ASP A 97 -5.52 -12.33 -13.48
CA ASP A 97 -5.11 -12.20 -14.87
C ASP A 97 -3.76 -11.50 -15.01
N ILE A 98 -2.96 -11.44 -13.93
CA ILE A 98 -1.70 -10.69 -13.84
C ILE A 98 -0.70 -11.07 -14.95
N ILE A 99 -0.65 -12.35 -15.34
CA ILE A 99 0.22 -12.84 -16.43
C ILE A 99 -0.21 -12.23 -17.77
N GLU A 100 -1.51 -12.14 -18.01
CA GLU A 100 -2.05 -11.55 -19.25
C GLU A 100 -1.85 -10.03 -19.24
N ILE A 101 -2.04 -9.36 -18.10
CA ILE A 101 -1.71 -7.94 -17.94
C ILE A 101 -0.24 -7.69 -18.33
N ALA A 102 0.69 -8.49 -17.81
CA ALA A 102 2.11 -8.38 -18.13
C ALA A 102 2.37 -8.62 -19.62
N ARG A 103 1.77 -9.66 -20.20
CA ARG A 103 1.93 -10.02 -21.62
C ARG A 103 1.46 -8.89 -22.54
N LEU A 104 0.27 -8.33 -22.28
CA LEU A 104 -0.29 -7.22 -23.06
C LEU A 104 0.59 -5.97 -22.94
N THR A 105 1.03 -5.64 -21.73
CA THR A 105 1.92 -4.51 -21.45
C THR A 105 3.22 -4.63 -22.25
N HIS A 106 3.89 -5.79 -22.20
CA HIS A 106 5.13 -6.02 -22.91
C HIS A 106 4.95 -6.05 -24.43
N ALA A 107 3.83 -6.61 -24.92
CA ALA A 107 3.50 -6.62 -26.35
C ALA A 107 3.34 -5.19 -26.91
N ALA A 108 2.86 -4.25 -26.10
CA ALA A 108 2.79 -2.82 -26.45
C ALA A 108 4.16 -2.11 -26.33
N GLY A 109 5.20 -2.78 -25.84
CA GLY A 109 6.54 -2.23 -25.60
C GLY A 109 6.63 -1.34 -24.36
N ALA A 110 5.65 -1.42 -23.46
CA ALA A 110 5.64 -0.75 -22.16
C ALA A 110 6.25 -1.65 -21.08
N TYR A 111 6.55 -1.05 -19.90
CA TYR A 111 7.07 -1.77 -18.74
C TYR A 111 5.98 -1.99 -17.69
N PHE A 112 6.11 -3.09 -16.94
CA PHE A 112 5.23 -3.41 -15.84
C PHE A 112 5.86 -3.07 -14.49
N TYR A 113 5.34 -2.03 -13.83
CA TYR A 113 5.69 -1.66 -12.47
C TYR A 113 4.69 -2.28 -11.48
N CYS A 114 5.17 -3.00 -10.48
CA CYS A 114 4.36 -3.53 -9.39
C CYS A 114 4.57 -2.71 -8.11
N ASP A 115 3.50 -2.18 -7.55
CA ASP A 115 3.50 -1.63 -6.21
C ASP A 115 3.54 -2.78 -5.20
N GLY A 116 4.63 -2.88 -4.45
CA GLY A 116 4.88 -3.95 -3.49
C GLY A 116 4.38 -3.64 -2.08
N ALA A 117 3.47 -2.69 -1.90
CA ALA A 117 2.90 -2.36 -0.59
C ALA A 117 2.25 -3.58 0.08
N ASN A 118 1.64 -4.45 -0.70
CA ASN A 118 0.89 -5.63 -0.26
C ASN A 118 1.68 -6.96 -0.40
N PHE A 119 3.02 -6.87 -0.50
CA PHE A 119 3.87 -8.05 -0.70
C PHE A 119 3.81 -9.06 0.46
N ASN A 120 3.47 -8.62 1.67
CA ASN A 120 3.27 -9.48 2.85
C ASN A 120 2.23 -10.61 2.62
N ALA A 121 1.25 -10.39 1.76
CA ALA A 121 0.24 -11.40 1.45
C ALA A 121 0.75 -12.53 0.54
N ILE A 122 1.90 -12.36 -0.11
CA ILE A 122 2.40 -13.28 -1.14
C ILE A 122 3.88 -13.67 -0.95
N VAL A 123 4.56 -13.15 0.08
CA VAL A 123 5.96 -13.47 0.36
C VAL A 123 6.13 -14.97 0.59
N GLY A 124 7.14 -15.56 -0.05
CA GLY A 124 7.39 -17.00 0.00
C GLY A 124 6.41 -17.88 -0.81
N ARG A 125 5.40 -17.28 -1.43
CA ARG A 125 4.39 -17.95 -2.28
C ARG A 125 4.49 -17.58 -3.74
N VAL A 126 4.76 -16.31 -4.03
CA VAL A 126 4.82 -15.77 -5.39
C VAL A 126 6.16 -15.10 -5.61
N ARG A 127 6.74 -15.32 -6.77
CA ARG A 127 7.91 -14.60 -7.26
C ARG A 127 7.46 -13.57 -8.28
N PRO A 128 7.45 -12.26 -7.98
CA PRO A 128 6.91 -11.23 -8.88
C PRO A 128 7.55 -11.23 -10.27
N GLY A 129 8.84 -11.58 -10.38
CA GLY A 129 9.51 -11.73 -11.67
C GLY A 129 8.89 -12.81 -12.57
N ASP A 130 8.37 -13.89 -11.98
CA ASP A 130 7.70 -14.97 -12.74
C ASP A 130 6.31 -14.51 -13.27
N LEU A 131 5.78 -13.43 -12.72
CA LEU A 131 4.55 -12.77 -13.18
C LEU A 131 4.79 -11.72 -14.27
N GLY A 132 6.04 -11.51 -14.69
CA GLY A 132 6.40 -10.51 -15.69
C GLY A 132 6.64 -9.10 -15.16
N VAL A 133 6.82 -8.93 -13.86
CA VAL A 133 7.12 -7.63 -13.25
C VAL A 133 8.52 -7.16 -13.63
N ASP A 134 8.65 -5.94 -14.15
CA ASP A 134 9.93 -5.32 -14.54
C ASP A 134 10.56 -4.50 -13.41
N ALA A 135 9.74 -3.81 -12.62
CA ALA A 135 10.17 -3.05 -11.46
C ALA A 135 9.16 -3.20 -10.33
N MET A 136 9.68 -3.35 -9.10
CA MET A 136 8.85 -3.46 -7.91
C MET A 136 9.56 -2.82 -6.72
N HIS A 137 8.90 -1.93 -6.01
CA HIS A 137 9.38 -1.54 -4.68
C HIS A 137 8.83 -2.50 -3.61
N ILE A 138 9.56 -2.62 -2.52
CA ILE A 138 9.14 -3.42 -1.35
C ILE A 138 9.19 -2.52 -0.12
N ASN A 139 8.07 -2.41 0.59
CA ASN A 139 8.02 -1.67 1.84
C ASN A 139 8.57 -2.54 2.99
N LEU A 140 9.79 -2.31 3.42
CA LEU A 140 10.37 -3.08 4.52
C LEU A 140 9.63 -2.85 5.85
N HIS A 141 9.02 -1.67 6.00
CA HIS A 141 8.20 -1.31 7.16
C HIS A 141 6.75 -1.86 7.12
N LYS A 142 6.43 -2.67 6.11
CA LYS A 142 5.19 -3.46 6.01
C LYS A 142 5.53 -4.95 6.05
N THR A 143 6.00 -5.51 4.93
CA THR A 143 6.24 -6.94 4.74
C THR A 143 7.25 -7.54 5.73
N PHE A 144 8.30 -6.79 6.10
CA PHE A 144 9.41 -7.31 6.92
C PHE A 144 9.45 -6.71 8.32
N SER A 145 8.32 -6.24 8.83
CA SER A 145 8.11 -5.86 10.22
C SER A 145 9.13 -4.86 10.79
N THR A 146 9.67 -3.98 9.93
CA THR A 146 10.51 -2.90 10.45
C THR A 146 9.62 -1.79 11.02
N PRO A 147 9.97 -1.19 12.16
CA PRO A 147 9.10 -0.20 12.79
C PRO A 147 8.94 1.03 11.90
N HIS A 148 7.69 1.41 11.63
CA HIS A 148 7.35 2.64 10.93
C HIS A 148 7.08 3.80 11.89
N GLY A 149 6.52 3.51 13.05
CA GLY A 149 6.45 4.38 14.22
C GLY A 149 5.71 5.70 14.02
N GLY A 150 4.63 5.72 13.25
CA GLY A 150 3.83 6.94 13.05
C GLY A 150 4.61 8.09 12.41
N GLY A 151 5.38 7.81 11.37
CA GLY A 151 6.27 8.76 10.69
C GLY A 151 7.76 8.50 10.98
N GLY A 152 8.06 7.34 11.54
CA GLY A 152 9.42 6.86 11.77
C GLY A 152 10.12 6.38 10.50
N PRO A 153 11.29 5.74 10.66
CA PRO A 153 12.08 5.31 9.53
C PRO A 153 11.39 4.22 8.71
N GLY A 154 11.52 4.30 7.39
CA GLY A 154 11.08 3.29 6.45
C GLY A 154 12.18 2.96 5.46
N ALA A 155 11.92 2.03 4.55
CA ALA A 155 12.76 1.77 3.39
C ALA A 155 11.89 1.18 2.27
N GLY A 156 12.22 1.52 1.05
CA GLY A 156 11.51 1.06 -0.14
C GLY A 156 12.47 0.61 -1.24
N PRO A 157 13.31 -0.43 -1.01
CA PRO A 157 14.20 -0.93 -2.04
C PRO A 157 13.40 -1.31 -3.30
N VAL A 158 14.00 -1.07 -4.46
CA VAL A 158 13.40 -1.37 -5.76
C VAL A 158 14.16 -2.51 -6.42
N VAL A 159 13.44 -3.57 -6.75
CA VAL A 159 13.94 -4.69 -7.53
C VAL A 159 13.64 -4.43 -9.00
N LEU A 160 14.64 -4.63 -9.86
CA LEU A 160 14.57 -4.35 -11.29
C LEU A 160 14.89 -5.62 -12.09
N SER A 161 14.12 -5.85 -13.16
CA SER A 161 14.36 -6.90 -14.15
C SER A 161 15.71 -6.69 -14.85
N GLU A 162 16.18 -7.71 -15.59
CA GLU A 162 17.38 -7.60 -16.41
C GLU A 162 17.28 -6.46 -17.44
N ALA A 163 16.10 -6.23 -17.98
CA ALA A 163 15.84 -5.17 -18.95
C ALA A 163 16.01 -3.76 -18.36
N LEU A 164 15.74 -3.59 -17.08
CA LEU A 164 15.85 -2.30 -16.38
C LEU A 164 17.12 -2.16 -15.55
N ALA A 165 17.84 -3.26 -15.26
CA ALA A 165 19.04 -3.24 -14.45
C ALA A 165 20.13 -2.23 -14.92
N PRO A 166 20.38 -2.04 -16.24
CA PRO A 166 21.36 -1.05 -16.71
C PRO A 166 21.01 0.41 -16.37
N PHE A 167 19.75 0.67 -16.05
CA PHE A 167 19.22 2.00 -15.78
C PHE A 167 19.01 2.30 -14.29
N ALA A 168 19.44 1.38 -13.40
CA ALA A 168 19.36 1.54 -11.97
C ALA A 168 20.11 2.80 -11.48
N PRO A 169 19.64 3.48 -10.41
CA PRO A 169 20.32 4.65 -9.88
C PRO A 169 21.66 4.30 -9.23
N ALA A 170 22.62 5.23 -9.28
CA ALA A 170 23.85 5.15 -8.52
C ALA A 170 23.58 5.50 -7.02
N PRO A 171 24.42 5.06 -6.06
CA PRO A 171 25.58 4.19 -6.23
C PRO A 171 25.19 2.71 -6.23
N TRP A 172 26.08 1.86 -6.74
CA TRP A 172 25.93 0.40 -6.72
C TRP A 172 26.99 -0.26 -5.88
N VAL A 173 26.65 -1.39 -5.30
CA VAL A 173 27.62 -2.26 -4.64
C VAL A 173 28.05 -3.33 -5.64
N VAL A 174 29.32 -3.38 -5.92
CA VAL A 174 29.91 -4.38 -6.82
C VAL A 174 30.87 -5.25 -6.02
N ALA A 175 30.76 -6.57 -6.17
CA ALA A 175 31.72 -7.51 -5.64
C ALA A 175 32.89 -7.68 -6.62
N ASP A 176 34.13 -7.65 -6.10
CA ASP A 176 35.34 -7.98 -6.85
C ASP A 176 36.30 -8.84 -5.99
N SER A 177 37.47 -9.15 -6.49
CA SER A 177 38.47 -9.98 -5.81
C SER A 177 38.95 -9.39 -4.47
N GLY A 178 38.75 -8.08 -4.22
CA GLY A 178 39.14 -7.39 -3.01
C GLY A 178 37.98 -7.22 -2.00
N GLY A 179 36.78 -7.70 -2.33
CA GLY A 179 35.59 -7.56 -1.49
C GLY A 179 34.44 -6.79 -2.17
N PHE A 180 33.89 -5.80 -1.48
CA PHE A 180 32.79 -4.98 -2.01
C PHE A 180 33.21 -3.52 -2.13
N ARG A 181 32.82 -2.87 -3.22
CA ARG A 181 33.05 -1.43 -3.40
C ARG A 181 31.80 -0.73 -3.93
N LEU A 182 31.69 0.56 -3.63
CA LEU A 182 30.67 1.42 -4.21
C LEU A 182 31.13 1.94 -5.57
N VAL A 183 30.25 1.85 -6.55
CA VAL A 183 30.43 2.45 -7.87
C VAL A 183 29.49 3.63 -7.98
N GLU A 184 30.05 4.82 -8.00
CA GLU A 184 29.31 6.08 -7.99
C GLU A 184 29.36 6.79 -9.34
N ALA A 185 30.48 6.66 -10.02
CA ALA A 185 30.69 7.26 -11.32
C ALA A 185 30.33 6.29 -12.44
N VAL A 186 29.74 6.82 -13.40
CA VAL A 186 28.98 6.17 -14.43
C VAL A 186 29.86 6.07 -15.66
N GLU A 187 30.62 4.96 -15.75
CA GLU A 187 31.26 4.55 -16.98
C GLU A 187 30.71 3.16 -17.40
N GLY A 188 30.54 2.96 -18.68
CA GLY A 188 30.00 1.71 -19.23
C GLY A 188 28.45 1.65 -19.23
N PRO A 189 27.88 0.43 -19.23
CA PRO A 189 26.43 0.23 -19.29
C PRO A 189 25.66 0.91 -18.16
N ALA A 190 26.30 1.10 -17.03
CA ALA A 190 25.79 1.83 -15.87
C ALA A 190 25.60 3.35 -16.11
N ALA A 191 26.20 3.89 -17.17
CA ALA A 191 26.05 5.29 -17.58
C ALA A 191 24.64 5.65 -18.08
N GLN A 192 23.76 4.68 -18.19
CA GLN A 192 22.40 4.85 -18.71
C GLN A 192 21.37 5.17 -17.63
N GLY A 193 21.73 5.09 -16.35
CA GLY A 193 20.85 5.45 -15.24
C GLY A 193 20.62 6.96 -15.11
N PHE A 194 19.58 7.32 -14.40
CA PHE A 194 19.20 8.74 -14.18
C PHE A 194 20.04 9.44 -13.08
N GLY A 195 21.09 8.82 -12.56
CA GLY A 195 21.93 9.36 -11.51
C GLY A 195 21.56 8.87 -10.10
N ARG A 196 21.67 9.73 -9.09
CA ARG A 196 21.38 9.42 -7.69
C ARG A 196 19.95 9.75 -7.29
N MET A 197 19.31 8.88 -6.53
CA MET A 197 18.04 9.19 -5.84
C MET A 197 18.25 10.16 -4.68
N VAL A 198 19.27 9.91 -3.87
CA VAL A 198 19.58 10.65 -2.64
C VAL A 198 21.08 10.66 -2.38
N ALA A 199 21.52 11.48 -1.42
CA ALA A 199 22.93 11.66 -1.07
C ALA A 199 23.52 10.56 -0.14
N PHE A 200 22.82 9.45 0.07
CA PHE A 200 23.28 8.31 0.87
C PHE A 200 22.86 6.97 0.25
N GLN A 201 23.32 5.85 0.81
CA GLN A 201 23.22 4.52 0.21
C GLN A 201 22.01 3.70 0.69
N GLY A 202 21.16 4.27 1.52
CA GLY A 202 19.93 3.66 2.01
C GLY A 202 19.84 3.56 3.53
N GLN A 203 18.71 3.09 4.02
CA GLN A 203 18.37 3.00 5.44
C GLN A 203 18.95 1.72 6.07
N MET A 204 20.25 1.67 6.31
CA MET A 204 20.96 0.47 6.79
C MET A 204 20.33 -0.15 8.05
N GLY A 205 19.88 0.65 9.00
CA GLY A 205 19.20 0.16 10.20
C GLY A 205 17.92 -0.62 9.87
N MET A 206 17.20 -0.24 8.82
CA MET A 206 16.01 -0.95 8.35
C MET A 206 16.39 -2.24 7.62
N PHE A 207 17.47 -2.24 6.86
CA PHE A 207 17.96 -3.45 6.18
C PHE A 207 18.38 -4.52 7.19
N VAL A 208 19.09 -4.12 8.26
CA VAL A 208 19.50 -5.04 9.35
C VAL A 208 18.26 -5.62 10.06
N ARG A 209 17.26 -4.81 10.34
CA ARG A 209 16.02 -5.27 10.97
C ARG A 209 15.24 -6.24 10.07
N ALA A 210 15.07 -5.90 8.80
CA ALA A 210 14.42 -6.78 7.82
C ALA A 210 15.19 -8.10 7.65
N LEU A 211 16.52 -8.04 7.59
CA LEU A 211 17.37 -9.23 7.52
C LEU A 211 17.21 -10.12 8.76
N ALA A 212 17.22 -9.52 9.95
CA ALA A 212 17.01 -10.25 11.21
C ALA A 212 15.63 -10.92 11.23
N TYR A 213 14.58 -10.23 10.79
CA TYR A 213 13.24 -10.79 10.63
C TYR A 213 13.22 -11.98 9.67
N MET A 214 13.81 -11.82 8.47
CA MET A 214 13.90 -12.90 7.49
C MET A 214 14.68 -14.10 8.02
N LEU A 215 15.79 -13.88 8.70
CA LEU A 215 16.61 -14.96 9.28
C LEU A 215 15.89 -15.67 10.44
N SER A 216 15.12 -14.96 11.25
CA SER A 216 14.36 -15.55 12.37
C SER A 216 13.22 -16.45 11.91
N HIS A 217 12.61 -16.14 10.76
CA HIS A 217 11.51 -16.93 10.20
C HIS A 217 12.00 -18.04 9.25
N GLY A 218 13.10 -17.79 8.52
CA GLY A 218 13.52 -18.68 7.44
C GLY A 218 12.50 -18.72 6.29
N ALA A 219 12.75 -19.56 5.31
CA ALA A 219 11.89 -19.66 4.12
C ALA A 219 10.46 -20.16 4.45
N ASP A 220 10.36 -21.16 5.32
CA ASP A 220 9.08 -21.74 5.70
C ASP A 220 8.27 -20.79 6.59
N GLY A 221 8.92 -20.08 7.52
CA GLY A 221 8.26 -19.09 8.36
C GLY A 221 7.76 -17.89 7.57
N LEU A 222 8.51 -17.38 6.58
CA LEU A 222 8.04 -16.29 5.70
C LEU A 222 6.81 -16.71 4.87
N ARG A 223 6.79 -17.95 4.40
CA ARG A 223 5.60 -18.49 3.72
C ARG A 223 4.40 -18.58 4.67
N GLN A 224 4.63 -19.06 5.90
CA GLN A 224 3.59 -19.13 6.92
C GLN A 224 3.02 -17.75 7.27
N VAL A 225 3.87 -16.72 7.35
CA VAL A 225 3.43 -15.32 7.55
C VAL A 225 2.37 -14.91 6.52
N ALA A 226 2.62 -15.15 5.23
CA ALA A 226 1.66 -14.81 4.18
C ALA A 226 0.36 -15.63 4.29
N GLU A 227 0.47 -16.93 4.61
CA GLU A 227 -0.68 -17.81 4.78
C GLU A 227 -1.56 -17.38 5.97
N ASP A 228 -0.94 -17.08 7.10
CA ASP A 228 -1.65 -16.66 8.31
C ASP A 228 -2.31 -15.29 8.12
N ALA A 229 -1.65 -14.35 7.45
CA ALA A 229 -2.25 -13.06 7.13
C ALA A 229 -3.52 -13.21 6.28
N VAL A 230 -3.46 -14.06 5.25
CA VAL A 230 -4.63 -14.34 4.40
C VAL A 230 -5.71 -15.10 5.16
N LEU A 231 -5.34 -16.08 5.98
CA LEU A 231 -6.28 -16.82 6.82
C LEU A 231 -7.02 -15.89 7.79
N ASN A 232 -6.30 -15.02 8.48
CA ASN A 232 -6.85 -14.09 9.46
C ASN A 232 -7.83 -13.11 8.82
N ALA A 233 -7.50 -12.54 7.65
CA ALA A 233 -8.39 -11.65 6.92
C ALA A 233 -9.68 -12.37 6.48
N ASN A 234 -9.58 -13.59 5.96
CA ASN A 234 -10.75 -14.38 5.58
C ASN A 234 -11.60 -14.80 6.78
N TYR A 235 -10.98 -15.06 7.93
CA TYR A 235 -11.70 -15.31 9.18
C TYR A 235 -12.53 -14.11 9.59
N ILE A 236 -11.95 -12.90 9.59
CA ILE A 236 -12.67 -11.66 9.86
C ILE A 236 -13.79 -11.43 8.84
N LYS A 237 -13.50 -11.59 7.53
CA LYS A 237 -14.51 -11.45 6.48
C LYS A 237 -15.72 -12.34 6.74
N ALA A 238 -15.50 -13.61 7.03
CA ALA A 238 -16.56 -14.57 7.29
C ALA A 238 -17.38 -14.25 8.55
N ARG A 239 -16.71 -13.81 9.63
CA ARG A 239 -17.37 -13.43 10.89
C ARG A 239 -18.22 -12.16 10.73
N LEU A 240 -17.67 -11.13 10.10
CA LEU A 240 -18.33 -9.83 9.98
C LEU A 240 -19.37 -9.78 8.87
N ALA A 241 -19.33 -10.66 7.86
CA ALA A 241 -20.34 -10.73 6.81
C ALA A 241 -21.78 -10.97 7.31
N THR A 242 -21.94 -11.37 8.58
CA THR A 242 -23.25 -11.50 9.23
C THR A 242 -23.89 -10.15 9.58
N VAL A 243 -23.09 -9.09 9.70
CA VAL A 243 -23.54 -7.74 10.14
C VAL A 243 -23.00 -6.61 9.29
N MET A 244 -21.99 -6.82 8.48
CA MET A 244 -21.39 -5.84 7.56
C MET A 244 -21.46 -6.40 6.14
N THR A 245 -21.45 -5.53 5.13
CA THR A 245 -21.52 -5.92 3.73
C THR A 245 -20.12 -6.02 3.13
N PRO A 246 -19.60 -7.23 2.82
CA PRO A 246 -18.34 -7.32 2.07
C PRO A 246 -18.49 -6.67 0.69
N ALA A 247 -17.56 -5.79 0.33
CA ALA A 247 -17.58 -5.07 -0.95
C ALA A 247 -17.48 -6.05 -2.15
N PHE A 248 -16.71 -7.13 -1.98
CA PHE A 248 -16.58 -8.22 -2.95
C PHE A 248 -16.89 -9.54 -2.25
N PRO A 249 -18.16 -9.98 -2.24
CA PRO A 249 -18.58 -11.15 -1.46
C PRO A 249 -18.07 -12.47 -2.02
N GLU A 250 -17.86 -12.54 -3.33
CA GLU A 250 -17.49 -13.77 -4.02
C GLU A 250 -16.03 -14.19 -3.74
N GLY A 251 -15.86 -15.41 -3.25
CA GLY A 251 -14.56 -16.00 -3.00
C GLY A 251 -13.78 -15.42 -1.81
N PRO A 252 -12.55 -15.88 -1.61
CA PRO A 252 -11.68 -15.40 -0.55
C PRO A 252 -11.05 -14.04 -0.89
N CYS A 253 -10.75 -13.26 0.15
CA CYS A 253 -9.82 -12.13 0.05
C CYS A 253 -8.38 -12.59 0.28
N MET A 254 -7.43 -11.71 0.00
CA MET A 254 -6.04 -11.86 0.40
C MET A 254 -5.89 -11.43 1.88
N HIS A 255 -4.91 -10.61 2.21
CA HIS A 255 -4.60 -10.20 3.59
C HIS A 255 -5.49 -9.08 4.15
N GLU A 256 -6.38 -8.53 3.34
CA GLU A 256 -7.27 -7.43 3.69
C GLU A 256 -8.73 -7.81 3.42
N ALA A 257 -9.61 -7.57 4.38
CA ALA A 257 -11.05 -7.73 4.24
C ALA A 257 -11.70 -6.36 4.04
N LEU A 258 -12.36 -6.17 2.90
CA LEU A 258 -12.99 -4.91 2.52
C LEU A 258 -14.51 -4.98 2.64
N PHE A 259 -15.08 -3.99 3.32
CA PHE A 259 -16.53 -3.81 3.49
C PHE A 259 -16.95 -2.43 2.98
N ASP A 260 -18.17 -2.33 2.46
CA ASP A 260 -18.83 -1.06 2.18
C ASP A 260 -19.66 -0.58 3.38
N ASP A 261 -20.34 0.56 3.23
CA ASP A 261 -21.17 1.15 4.30
C ASP A 261 -22.68 0.97 4.09
N THR A 262 -23.12 0.17 3.13
CA THR A 262 -24.54 -0.05 2.84
C THR A 262 -25.33 -0.59 4.04
N TRP A 263 -24.67 -1.37 4.91
CA TRP A 263 -25.25 -1.89 6.13
C TRP A 263 -25.49 -0.83 7.23
N LEU A 264 -24.93 0.38 7.08
CA LEU A 264 -25.17 1.55 7.94
C LEU A 264 -26.31 2.44 7.44
N GLU A 265 -26.86 2.18 6.26
CA GLU A 265 -27.95 2.98 5.71
C GLU A 265 -29.14 3.07 6.67
N GLY A 266 -29.66 4.28 6.87
CA GLY A 266 -30.77 4.54 7.77
C GLY A 266 -30.45 4.56 9.27
N THR A 267 -29.20 4.25 9.68
CA THR A 267 -28.81 4.26 11.10
C THR A 267 -28.42 5.65 11.62
N GLY A 268 -28.10 6.59 10.74
CA GLY A 268 -27.54 7.89 11.11
C GLY A 268 -26.06 7.84 11.51
N VAL A 269 -25.39 6.71 11.32
CA VAL A 269 -23.97 6.47 11.63
C VAL A 269 -23.17 6.40 10.34
N THR A 270 -22.07 7.14 10.26
CA THR A 270 -21.13 7.08 9.12
C THR A 270 -19.99 6.11 9.39
N THR A 271 -19.22 5.74 8.34
CA THR A 271 -17.97 4.99 8.49
C THR A 271 -17.02 5.63 9.51
N LEU A 272 -16.89 6.97 9.48
CA LEU A 272 -16.04 7.71 10.43
C LEU A 272 -16.57 7.57 11.86
N ASP A 273 -17.88 7.68 12.06
CA ASP A 273 -18.51 7.54 13.38
C ASP A 273 -18.27 6.14 13.95
N PHE A 274 -18.45 5.12 13.11
CA PHE A 274 -18.19 3.74 13.48
C PHE A 274 -16.74 3.50 13.89
N ALA A 275 -15.78 4.00 13.08
CA ALA A 275 -14.36 3.90 13.39
C ALA A 275 -13.98 4.64 14.68
N LYS A 276 -14.60 5.79 14.97
CA LYS A 276 -14.38 6.51 16.25
C LYS A 276 -14.91 5.71 17.45
N ALA A 277 -16.04 5.01 17.30
CA ALA A 277 -16.56 4.16 18.36
C ALA A 277 -15.66 2.94 18.65
N MET A 278 -14.97 2.42 17.64
CA MET A 278 -13.99 1.33 17.84
C MET A 278 -12.84 1.71 18.78
N ILE A 279 -12.45 2.99 18.81
CA ILE A 279 -11.40 3.49 19.73
C ILE A 279 -11.84 3.26 21.19
N ASP A 280 -13.11 3.51 21.50
CA ASP A 280 -13.66 3.31 22.84
C ASP A 280 -13.75 1.83 23.24
N GLU A 281 -13.82 0.93 22.26
CA GLU A 281 -13.72 -0.52 22.47
C GLU A 281 -12.26 -1.01 22.61
N GLY A 282 -11.28 -0.10 22.51
CA GLY A 282 -9.87 -0.42 22.68
C GLY A 282 -9.17 -0.95 21.43
N PHE A 283 -9.77 -0.76 20.25
CA PHE A 283 -9.19 -1.18 18.98
C PHE A 283 -8.70 -0.01 18.13
N HIS A 284 -7.60 -0.23 17.41
CA HIS A 284 -7.19 0.67 16.35
C HIS A 284 -8.19 0.55 15.19
N PRO A 285 -8.78 1.66 14.72
CA PRO A 285 -9.75 1.60 13.64
C PRO A 285 -9.09 1.19 12.31
N MET A 286 -9.91 0.58 11.45
CA MET A 286 -9.51 0.19 10.09
C MET A 286 -9.18 1.42 9.23
N THR A 287 -8.58 1.19 8.07
CA THR A 287 -8.46 2.19 7.00
C THR A 287 -9.85 2.51 6.44
N MET A 288 -10.22 3.79 6.45
CA MET A 288 -11.53 4.27 6.02
C MET A 288 -11.46 4.98 4.68
N TYR A 289 -12.57 4.91 3.92
CA TYR A 289 -12.73 5.62 2.64
C TYR A 289 -11.65 5.31 1.60
N PHE A 290 -11.05 4.14 1.71
CA PHE A 290 -10.07 3.62 0.78
C PHE A 290 -10.26 2.09 0.63
N PRO A 291 -10.20 1.56 -0.59
CA PRO A 291 -9.99 2.22 -1.89
C PRO A 291 -11.18 3.08 -2.33
N LEU A 292 -10.93 4.12 -3.14
CA LEU A 292 -11.95 5.10 -3.55
C LEU A 292 -13.08 4.50 -4.40
N VAL A 293 -12.87 3.33 -4.98
CA VAL A 293 -13.85 2.60 -5.81
C VAL A 293 -14.98 1.96 -4.98
N VAL A 294 -14.85 1.93 -3.66
CA VAL A 294 -15.86 1.41 -2.73
C VAL A 294 -16.37 2.54 -1.86
N HIS A 295 -17.69 2.80 -1.92
CA HIS A 295 -18.31 3.82 -1.10
C HIS A 295 -18.22 3.46 0.39
N GLY A 296 -17.88 4.44 1.23
CA GLY A 296 -17.77 4.25 2.66
C GLY A 296 -16.80 3.15 3.11
N ALA A 297 -15.83 2.81 2.27
CA ALA A 297 -14.92 1.69 2.43
C ALA A 297 -14.36 1.55 3.84
N MET A 298 -14.36 0.33 4.34
CA MET A 298 -13.73 -0.11 5.59
C MET A 298 -12.79 -1.26 5.28
N LEU A 299 -11.48 -0.99 5.23
CA LEU A 299 -10.46 -1.95 4.87
C LEU A 299 -9.74 -2.44 6.14
N ILE A 300 -9.89 -3.73 6.45
CA ILE A 300 -9.37 -4.36 7.67
C ILE A 300 -8.22 -5.28 7.32
N GLU A 301 -7.04 -5.00 7.86
CA GLU A 301 -5.85 -5.83 7.77
C GLU A 301 -5.45 -6.33 9.18
N PRO A 302 -5.74 -7.59 9.52
CA PRO A 302 -5.40 -8.13 10.84
C PRO A 302 -3.93 -8.50 11.00
N THR A 303 -3.19 -8.67 9.91
CA THR A 303 -1.84 -9.25 9.84
C THR A 303 -1.73 -10.69 10.36
N GLU A 304 -0.55 -11.28 10.26
CA GLU A 304 -0.22 -12.62 10.77
C GLU A 304 0.01 -12.64 12.29
N THR A 305 0.25 -11.47 12.89
CA THR A 305 0.61 -11.38 14.32
C THR A 305 -0.56 -11.55 15.26
N GLU A 306 -1.79 -11.43 14.75
CA GLU A 306 -2.98 -11.48 15.59
C GLU A 306 -3.43 -12.92 15.85
N PRO A 307 -3.42 -13.38 17.11
CA PRO A 307 -3.91 -14.70 17.46
C PRO A 307 -5.43 -14.76 17.36
N LYS A 308 -5.97 -15.96 17.14
CA LYS A 308 -7.42 -16.20 16.99
C LYS A 308 -8.25 -15.54 18.09
N GLN A 309 -7.77 -15.56 19.34
CA GLN A 309 -8.49 -14.95 20.47
C GLN A 309 -8.69 -13.42 20.28
N GLU A 310 -7.67 -12.70 19.76
CA GLU A 310 -7.79 -11.27 19.49
C GLU A 310 -8.69 -11.01 18.28
N LEU A 311 -8.64 -11.88 17.25
CA LEU A 311 -9.57 -11.80 16.13
C LEU A 311 -11.03 -12.01 16.59
N ASP A 312 -11.26 -12.94 17.52
CA ASP A 312 -12.59 -13.15 18.11
C ASP A 312 -13.07 -11.91 18.86
N ARG A 313 -12.23 -11.34 19.75
CA ARG A 313 -12.55 -10.09 20.48
C ARG A 313 -12.86 -8.95 19.54
N PHE A 314 -12.05 -8.78 18.50
CA PHE A 314 -12.25 -7.75 17.49
C PHE A 314 -13.60 -7.93 16.78
N CYS A 315 -13.87 -9.11 16.26
CA CYS A 315 -15.13 -9.41 15.58
C CYS A 315 -16.34 -9.24 16.50
N ASP A 316 -16.26 -9.71 17.74
CA ASP A 316 -17.35 -9.58 18.71
C ASP A 316 -17.66 -8.12 19.02
N ALA A 317 -16.64 -7.26 19.18
CA ALA A 317 -16.79 -5.84 19.37
C ALA A 317 -17.46 -5.16 18.16
N LEU A 318 -17.01 -5.46 16.94
CA LEU A 318 -17.59 -4.90 15.72
C LEU A 318 -19.03 -5.38 15.50
N ILE A 319 -19.34 -6.63 15.80
CA ILE A 319 -20.70 -7.18 15.74
C ILE A 319 -21.61 -6.45 16.76
N ALA A 320 -21.12 -6.23 17.99
CA ALA A 320 -21.87 -5.50 19.01
C ALA A 320 -22.13 -4.04 18.59
N LEU A 321 -21.11 -3.36 18.05
CA LEU A 321 -21.25 -2.00 17.52
C LEU A 321 -22.23 -1.97 16.34
N ALA A 322 -22.13 -2.89 15.37
CA ALA A 322 -23.04 -2.92 14.23
C ALA A 322 -24.51 -3.12 14.67
N ASN A 323 -24.74 -3.99 15.64
CA ASN A 323 -26.08 -4.19 16.21
C ASN A 323 -26.60 -2.96 16.97
N ALA A 324 -25.73 -2.25 17.71
CA ALA A 324 -26.10 -1.00 18.39
C ALA A 324 -26.48 0.10 17.38
N ALA A 325 -25.72 0.25 16.30
CA ALA A 325 -26.04 1.20 15.22
C ALA A 325 -27.42 0.90 14.61
N ARG A 326 -27.71 -0.36 14.29
CA ARG A 326 -29.01 -0.80 13.75
C ARG A 326 -30.16 -0.64 14.74
N ALA A 327 -29.88 -0.73 16.04
CA ALA A 327 -30.88 -0.49 17.09
C ALA A 327 -31.21 1.00 17.31
N GLY A 328 -30.52 1.90 16.59
CA GLY A 328 -30.76 3.34 16.64
C GLY A 328 -29.98 4.10 17.73
N ASP A 329 -28.94 3.48 18.31
CA ASP A 329 -28.05 4.12 19.29
C ASP A 329 -27.01 5.03 18.60
N ALA A 330 -27.51 5.99 17.81
CA ALA A 330 -26.65 6.87 17.02
C ALA A 330 -25.75 7.77 17.90
N GLU A 331 -26.19 8.13 19.11
CA GLU A 331 -25.44 9.02 20.02
C GLU A 331 -24.11 8.39 20.44
N ARG A 332 -24.08 7.06 20.68
CA ARG A 332 -22.86 6.30 20.97
C ARG A 332 -21.78 6.52 19.93
N PHE A 333 -22.16 6.70 18.66
CA PHE A 333 -21.25 6.81 17.53
C PHE A 333 -20.90 8.27 17.21
N THR A 334 -21.89 9.13 17.08
CA THR A 334 -21.69 10.54 16.67
C THR A 334 -20.92 11.35 17.70
N GLY A 335 -20.95 10.96 18.98
CA GLY A 335 -20.16 11.56 20.05
C GLY A 335 -18.77 10.94 20.27
N ALA A 336 -18.53 9.73 19.76
CA ALA A 336 -17.26 9.01 19.95
C ALA A 336 -16.06 9.73 19.32
N PRO A 337 -14.83 9.51 19.86
CA PRO A 337 -14.50 8.68 21.01
C PRO A 337 -14.78 9.41 22.34
N TYR A 338 -15.24 8.67 23.34
CA TYR A 338 -15.49 9.20 24.68
C TYR A 338 -14.31 8.97 25.62
N LEU A 339 -13.58 7.87 25.44
CA LEU A 339 -12.51 7.43 26.35
C LEU A 339 -11.11 7.90 25.89
N ALA A 340 -10.98 8.50 24.72
CA ALA A 340 -9.70 9.01 24.24
C ALA A 340 -9.38 10.37 24.90
N PRO A 341 -8.06 10.70 25.14
CA PRO A 341 -7.65 11.99 25.69
C PRO A 341 -8.11 13.19 24.86
N LEU A 342 -8.20 13.03 23.55
CA LEU A 342 -8.77 14.01 22.61
C LEU A 342 -10.00 13.39 21.96
N ARG A 343 -11.08 14.13 22.00
CA ARG A 343 -12.31 13.76 21.31
C ARG A 343 -12.21 14.08 19.81
N ARG A 344 -13.31 14.37 19.16
CA ARG A 344 -13.32 14.71 17.73
C ARG A 344 -12.47 15.96 17.46
N LEU A 345 -11.61 15.84 16.46
CA LEU A 345 -10.77 16.93 15.98
C LEU A 345 -11.54 17.75 14.95
N ASP A 346 -11.24 19.05 14.86
CA ASP A 346 -11.75 19.91 13.79
C ASP A 346 -10.90 19.75 12.53
N GLU A 347 -11.15 18.66 11.81
CA GLU A 347 -10.43 18.30 10.57
C GLU A 347 -10.65 19.34 9.47
N THR A 348 -11.86 19.94 9.42
CA THR A 348 -12.18 20.99 8.44
C THR A 348 -11.34 22.24 8.67
N GLN A 349 -11.19 22.67 9.92
CA GLN A 349 -10.33 23.82 10.24
C GLN A 349 -8.86 23.49 9.99
N ALA A 350 -8.41 22.28 10.35
CA ALA A 350 -7.04 21.84 10.12
C ALA A 350 -6.69 21.83 8.62
N ALA A 351 -7.61 21.40 7.76
CA ALA A 351 -7.42 21.40 6.33
C ALA A 351 -7.49 22.80 5.69
N ARG A 352 -8.48 23.62 6.10
CA ARG A 352 -8.74 24.92 5.46
C ARG A 352 -7.89 26.06 6.01
N LYS A 353 -7.48 26.00 7.29
CA LYS A 353 -6.72 27.04 7.98
C LYS A 353 -5.64 26.44 8.87
N PRO A 354 -4.66 25.69 8.29
CA PRO A 354 -3.63 25.03 9.04
C PRO A 354 -2.73 26.04 9.78
N LYS A 355 -2.39 25.73 11.05
CA LYS A 355 -1.35 26.46 11.77
C LYS A 355 -0.01 25.81 11.49
N LEU A 356 0.76 26.35 10.56
CA LEU A 356 2.03 25.77 10.09
C LEU A 356 3.24 26.11 10.97
N THR A 357 3.06 26.94 12.01
CA THR A 357 4.14 27.34 12.90
C THR A 357 3.77 27.05 14.36
N TRP A 358 4.73 26.50 15.10
CA TRP A 358 4.60 26.39 16.54
C TRP A 358 4.85 27.77 17.21
N ARG A 359 3.96 28.18 18.15
CA ARG A 359 4.14 29.36 19.00
C ARG A 359 3.94 28.94 20.45
N ARG A 360 4.89 29.27 21.32
CA ARG A 360 4.82 28.97 22.75
C ARG A 360 3.58 29.69 23.35
N GLY A 361 2.71 28.95 24.02
CA GLY A 361 1.52 29.49 24.70
C GLY A 361 0.27 29.64 23.83
N SER A 362 0.29 29.27 22.55
CA SER A 362 -0.90 29.32 21.69
C SER A 362 -1.78 28.04 21.76
N ASN A 363 -1.35 27.01 22.44
CA ASN A 363 -2.07 25.75 22.64
C ASN A 363 -2.50 25.60 24.10
N THR A 364 -3.48 26.35 24.52
CA THR A 364 -4.29 25.91 25.68
C THR A 364 -5.36 24.95 25.13
N VAL A 365 -5.00 23.70 24.89
CA VAL A 365 -5.96 22.62 24.96
C VAL A 365 -6.24 22.48 26.46
N SER A 366 -7.37 22.98 26.92
CA SER A 366 -7.84 22.67 28.27
C SER A 366 -8.03 21.15 28.34
N PRO A 367 -7.31 20.43 29.21
CA PRO A 367 -7.59 19.02 29.38
C PRO A 367 -9.05 18.89 29.80
N ALA A 368 -9.81 18.04 29.09
CA ALA A 368 -11.12 17.65 29.57
C ALA A 368 -10.99 17.14 31.01
N PRO A 369 -11.89 17.50 31.93
CA PRO A 369 -11.85 16.94 33.26
C PRO A 369 -11.92 15.42 33.18
N LEU A 370 -10.89 14.75 33.73
CA LEU A 370 -10.95 13.33 33.98
C LEU A 370 -12.22 13.07 34.77
N ALA A 371 -13.13 12.25 34.25
CA ALA A 371 -14.27 11.78 35.01
C ALA A 371 -13.72 11.15 36.30
N ALA A 372 -14.10 11.73 37.43
CA ALA A 372 -13.85 11.11 38.71
C ALA A 372 -14.56 9.76 38.76
N GLU A 373 -13.86 8.75 39.27
CA GLU A 373 -14.31 7.38 39.50
C GLU A 373 -15.67 7.28 40.20
#